data_94dd7a139bb6c3b83a80db700e5f5465
#
_entry.id   94dd7a139bb6c3b83a80db700e5f5465
#
_cell.length_a   1.000
_cell.length_b   1.000
_cell.length_c   1.000
_cell.angle_alpha   90.00
_cell.angle_beta   90.00
_cell.angle_gamma   90.00
#
_symmetry.space_group_name_H-M   'P 1'
#
loop_
_entity.id
_entity.type
_entity.pdbx_description
1 polymer ?
#
loop_
_entity_poly.entity_id
_entity_poly.type
_entity_poly.pdbx_seq_one_letter_code
_entity_poly.pdbx_strand_id
1 'polypeptide(L)'
;MILKAYIVPGQPHPLLAPEKNAGWASLRRSYEAVGREIEKSGAELLLVYSTQWFSVIGHLFQIDPKPKWTLVDQNWYEFGEIPYEFRIDPEFGKLYCGIVKKQGMQAATVAYHGFPIDTGTVVALKLLNPNNAIPASVVSCNIYAEREETRALGFAGRAAIEAYGKKTIVVCVTNFSNRYEVAEIDPAQDRISSHKDDEWNRKLLEMLGEGRLEDEIGRAHV
;
A
#
# COMPACT_ATOMS: atom_id res chain seq x y z
N MET A 1 15.84 5.16 10.09
CA MET A 1 16.60 4.38 9.10
C MET A 1 15.65 3.45 8.36
N ILE A 2 15.70 3.38 7.02
CA ILE A 2 14.91 2.43 6.23
C ILE A 2 15.62 1.06 6.24
N LEU A 3 14.91 0.02 6.68
CA LEU A 3 15.41 -1.35 6.72
C LEU A 3 15.20 -2.06 5.38
N LYS A 4 13.98 -2.00 4.88
CA LYS A 4 13.53 -2.61 3.61
C LYS A 4 12.34 -1.85 3.04
N ALA A 5 12.06 -2.09 1.76
CA ALA A 5 10.85 -1.68 1.08
C ALA A 5 10.21 -2.88 0.38
N TYR A 6 8.88 -2.93 0.41
CA TYR A 6 8.08 -3.97 -0.25
C TYR A 6 7.04 -3.32 -1.15
N ILE A 7 6.81 -3.91 -2.30
CA ILE A 7 5.66 -3.61 -3.16
C ILE A 7 4.71 -4.79 -3.03
N VAL A 8 3.47 -4.50 -2.67
CA VAL A 8 2.46 -5.53 -2.40
C VAL A 8 1.14 -5.17 -3.09
N PRO A 9 0.39 -6.15 -3.61
CA PRO A 9 -0.92 -5.90 -4.19
C PRO A 9 -1.96 -5.58 -3.11
N GLY A 10 -2.95 -4.76 -3.44
CA GLY A 10 -3.99 -4.33 -2.49
C GLY A 10 -5.31 -5.08 -2.61
N GLN A 11 -5.35 -6.25 -3.26
CA GLN A 11 -6.59 -6.99 -3.50
C GLN A 11 -7.02 -7.80 -2.27
N PRO A 12 -8.33 -7.91 -1.97
CA PRO A 12 -8.82 -8.59 -0.77
C PRO A 12 -8.76 -10.11 -0.85
N HIS A 13 -8.69 -10.69 -2.04
CA HIS A 13 -8.76 -12.14 -2.29
C HIS A 13 -7.78 -12.98 -1.46
N PRO A 14 -6.48 -12.62 -1.34
CA PRO A 14 -5.54 -13.40 -0.53
C PRO A 14 -5.89 -13.42 0.95
N LEU A 15 -6.62 -12.43 1.43
CA LEU A 15 -7.07 -12.36 2.82
C LEU A 15 -8.37 -13.10 3.04
N LEU A 16 -9.37 -12.90 2.18
CA LEU A 16 -10.75 -13.33 2.41
C LEU A 16 -11.05 -14.72 1.86
N ALA A 17 -10.49 -15.09 0.71
CA ALA A 17 -10.87 -16.32 0.00
C ALA A 17 -9.68 -17.03 -0.69
N PRO A 18 -8.54 -17.20 0.00
CA PRO A 18 -7.34 -17.79 -0.61
C PRO A 18 -7.56 -19.22 -1.16
N GLU A 19 -8.51 -19.94 -0.60
CA GLU A 19 -8.84 -21.32 -1.00
C GLU A 19 -9.54 -21.41 -2.36
N LYS A 20 -10.13 -20.32 -2.84
CA LYS A 20 -10.88 -20.31 -4.11
C LYS A 20 -9.98 -20.27 -5.35
N ASN A 21 -8.71 -19.87 -5.19
CA ASN A 21 -7.77 -19.78 -6.31
C ASN A 21 -6.34 -20.07 -5.85
N ALA A 22 -5.63 -20.90 -6.61
CA ALA A 22 -4.26 -21.30 -6.29
C ALA A 22 -3.27 -20.12 -6.29
N GLY A 23 -3.49 -19.11 -7.15
CA GLY A 23 -2.73 -17.87 -7.20
C GLY A 23 -2.94 -17.02 -5.94
N TRP A 24 -4.20 -16.88 -5.51
CA TRP A 24 -4.55 -16.18 -4.29
C TRP A 24 -3.94 -16.83 -3.05
N ALA A 25 -4.02 -18.17 -2.98
CA ALA A 25 -3.36 -18.94 -1.91
C ALA A 25 -1.85 -18.78 -1.91
N SER A 26 -1.23 -18.75 -3.09
CA SER A 26 0.21 -18.51 -3.23
C SER A 26 0.61 -17.11 -2.75
N LEU A 27 -0.17 -16.11 -3.15
CA LEU A 27 0.02 -14.73 -2.73
C LEU A 27 -0.15 -14.57 -1.21
N ARG A 28 -1.15 -15.24 -0.62
CA ARG A 28 -1.34 -15.30 0.84
C ARG A 28 -0.08 -15.81 1.54
N ARG A 29 0.48 -16.94 1.08
CA ARG A 29 1.71 -17.51 1.66
C ARG A 29 2.89 -16.55 1.55
N SER A 30 3.00 -15.81 0.44
CA SER A 30 4.04 -14.80 0.23
C SER A 30 3.91 -13.65 1.23
N TYR A 31 2.70 -13.14 1.44
CA TYR A 31 2.42 -12.13 2.45
C TYR A 31 2.81 -12.61 3.86
N GLU A 32 2.42 -13.82 4.23
CA GLU A 32 2.75 -14.39 5.54
C GLU A 32 4.26 -14.60 5.73
N ALA A 33 4.97 -14.96 4.66
CA ALA A 33 6.43 -15.08 4.70
C ALA A 33 7.09 -13.70 4.95
N VAL A 34 6.65 -12.67 4.23
CA VAL A 34 7.11 -11.29 4.43
C VAL A 34 6.71 -10.77 5.82
N GLY A 35 5.50 -11.06 6.29
CA GLY A 35 5.05 -10.70 7.65
C GLY A 35 5.97 -11.26 8.74
N ARG A 36 6.38 -12.53 8.62
CA ARG A 36 7.36 -13.15 9.54
C ARG A 36 8.76 -12.50 9.45
N GLU A 37 9.15 -12.06 8.27
CA GLU A 37 10.40 -11.32 8.07
C GLU A 37 10.32 -9.93 8.74
N ILE A 38 9.22 -9.22 8.56
CA ILE A 38 8.95 -7.93 9.20
C ILE A 38 8.98 -8.04 10.72
N GLU A 39 8.31 -9.04 11.28
CA GLU A 39 8.28 -9.28 12.73
C GLU A 39 9.70 -9.48 13.32
N LYS A 40 10.58 -10.16 12.58
CA LYS A 40 11.97 -10.43 13.00
C LYS A 40 12.95 -9.30 12.71
N SER A 41 12.55 -8.31 11.92
CA SER A 41 13.46 -7.25 11.44
C SER A 41 13.87 -6.23 12.50
N GLY A 42 13.13 -6.16 13.60
CA GLY A 42 13.28 -5.10 14.59
C GLY A 42 12.73 -3.75 14.10
N ALA A 43 11.84 -3.73 13.12
CA ALA A 43 11.15 -2.53 12.67
C ALA A 43 10.29 -1.94 13.79
N GLU A 44 10.28 -0.60 13.86
CA GLU A 44 9.56 0.18 14.86
C GLU A 44 8.43 1.01 14.23
N LEU A 45 8.36 1.03 12.90
CA LEU A 45 7.37 1.75 12.11
C LEU A 45 7.16 1.06 10.75
N LEU A 46 5.91 0.98 10.30
CA LEU A 46 5.54 0.66 8.92
C LEU A 46 5.07 1.94 8.23
N LEU A 47 5.78 2.41 7.22
CA LEU A 47 5.33 3.51 6.38
C LEU A 47 4.62 2.92 5.15
N VAL A 48 3.32 3.15 5.05
CA VAL A 48 2.45 2.59 4.01
C VAL A 48 2.03 3.68 3.03
N TYR A 49 2.35 3.50 1.78
CA TYR A 49 1.79 4.26 0.66
C TYR A 49 0.75 3.40 -0.04
N SER A 50 -0.47 3.90 -0.19
CA SER A 50 -1.53 3.16 -0.88
C SER A 50 -2.06 3.92 -2.08
N THR A 51 -1.99 3.28 -3.25
CA THR A 51 -2.64 3.82 -4.46
C THR A 51 -4.17 3.65 -4.43
N GLN A 52 -4.71 2.90 -3.46
CA GLN A 52 -6.14 2.75 -3.26
C GLN A 52 -6.72 3.83 -2.33
N TRP A 53 -5.89 4.44 -1.48
CA TRP A 53 -6.28 5.66 -0.77
C TRP A 53 -5.89 6.87 -1.61
N PHE A 54 -6.71 7.20 -2.59
CA PHE A 54 -6.46 8.35 -3.44
C PHE A 54 -7.04 9.64 -2.85
N SER A 55 -6.36 10.74 -3.12
CA SER A 55 -6.77 12.10 -2.80
C SER A 55 -6.73 12.96 -4.07
N VAL A 56 -7.51 14.02 -4.08
CA VAL A 56 -7.61 14.97 -5.20
C VAL A 56 -7.02 16.35 -4.86
N ILE A 57 -6.76 16.60 -3.58
CA ILE A 57 -6.16 17.86 -3.09
C ILE A 57 -4.95 17.51 -2.22
N GLY A 58 -3.80 17.38 -2.86
CA GLY A 58 -2.54 17.11 -2.18
C GLY A 58 -2.46 15.72 -1.55
N HIS A 59 -1.55 15.57 -0.61
CA HIS A 59 -1.28 14.29 0.08
C HIS A 59 -1.92 14.28 1.47
N LEU A 60 -2.57 13.18 1.82
CA LEU A 60 -3.21 13.00 3.13
C LEU A 60 -2.42 12.01 3.99
N PHE A 61 -2.34 12.33 5.26
CA PHE A 61 -1.62 11.54 6.27
C PHE A 61 -2.58 11.13 7.38
N GLN A 62 -2.77 9.82 7.57
CA GLN A 62 -3.61 9.31 8.66
C GLN A 62 -2.93 9.55 9.99
N ILE A 63 -3.62 10.21 10.93
CA ILE A 63 -3.16 10.49 12.28
C ILE A 63 -4.18 10.14 13.38
N ASP A 64 -5.29 9.45 13.06
CA ASP A 64 -6.09 8.81 14.10
C ASP A 64 -5.23 7.69 14.71
N PRO A 65 -4.94 7.69 16.02
CA PRO A 65 -4.03 6.72 16.62
C PRO A 65 -4.58 5.28 16.60
N LYS A 66 -5.89 5.11 16.50
CA LYS A 66 -6.56 3.79 16.53
C LYS A 66 -7.76 3.72 15.60
N PRO A 67 -7.55 3.85 14.29
CA PRO A 67 -8.64 3.71 13.34
C PRO A 67 -9.22 2.31 13.45
N LYS A 68 -10.55 2.25 13.61
CA LYS A 68 -11.29 1.01 13.79
C LYS A 68 -12.54 1.03 12.96
N TRP A 69 -12.76 -0.01 12.18
CA TRP A 69 -13.96 -0.17 11.37
C TRP A 69 -14.16 -1.62 10.94
N THR A 70 -15.27 -1.89 10.28
CA THR A 70 -15.50 -3.12 9.52
C THR A 70 -15.58 -2.76 8.05
N LEU A 71 -14.58 -3.20 7.28
CA LEU A 71 -14.51 -2.97 5.85
C LEU A 71 -15.30 -4.05 5.11
N VAL A 72 -16.14 -3.61 4.16
CA VAL A 72 -16.72 -4.45 3.13
C VAL A 72 -16.21 -3.89 1.80
N ASP A 73 -15.50 -4.70 1.03
CA ASP A 73 -15.02 -4.27 -0.28
C ASP A 73 -16.18 -4.13 -1.26
N GLN A 74 -16.22 -3.03 -2.00
CA GLN A 74 -17.36 -2.71 -2.88
C GLN A 74 -17.49 -3.67 -4.05
N ASN A 75 -16.38 -4.23 -4.52
CA ASN A 75 -16.35 -5.13 -5.68
C ASN A 75 -16.40 -6.61 -5.26
N TRP A 76 -16.02 -6.93 -4.01
CA TRP A 76 -15.85 -8.28 -3.51
C TRP A 76 -16.60 -8.50 -2.20
N TYR A 77 -17.76 -7.86 -2.06
CA TYR A 77 -18.61 -7.92 -0.85
C TYR A 77 -19.08 -9.34 -0.53
N GLU A 78 -19.19 -10.21 -1.53
CA GLU A 78 -19.60 -11.62 -1.36
C GLU A 78 -18.56 -12.46 -0.61
N PHE A 79 -17.31 -12.01 -0.50
CA PHE A 79 -16.28 -12.69 0.27
C PHE A 79 -16.30 -12.33 1.76
N GLY A 80 -17.18 -11.39 2.16
CA GLY A 80 -17.43 -11.06 3.54
C GLY A 80 -16.78 -9.76 4.02
N GLU A 81 -16.65 -9.66 5.34
CA GLU A 81 -16.26 -8.45 6.03
C GLU A 81 -14.85 -8.57 6.61
N ILE A 82 -14.14 -7.45 6.69
CA ILE A 82 -12.81 -7.35 7.29
C ILE A 82 -12.87 -6.40 8.48
N PRO A 83 -13.11 -6.88 9.70
CA PRO A 83 -12.97 -6.03 10.89
C PRO A 83 -11.50 -5.69 11.09
N TYR A 84 -11.22 -4.41 11.35
CA TYR A 84 -9.87 -3.96 11.64
C TYR A 84 -9.83 -2.96 12.80
N GLU A 85 -8.70 -2.94 13.47
CA GLU A 85 -8.25 -1.91 14.39
C GLU A 85 -6.72 -1.83 14.23
N PHE A 86 -6.20 -0.65 13.86
CA PHE A 86 -4.77 -0.49 13.64
C PHE A 86 -4.16 0.48 14.66
N ARG A 87 -2.86 0.33 14.90
CA ARG A 87 -2.05 1.29 15.63
C ARG A 87 -1.38 2.21 14.61
N ILE A 88 -1.76 3.47 14.63
CA ILE A 88 -1.12 4.51 13.80
C ILE A 88 -0.16 5.31 14.67
N ASP A 89 0.94 5.80 14.08
CA ASP A 89 1.86 6.74 14.72
C ASP A 89 1.52 8.19 14.29
N PRO A 90 0.74 8.93 15.10
CA PRO A 90 0.30 10.27 14.73
C PRO A 90 1.45 11.28 14.65
N GLU A 91 2.47 11.09 15.48
CA GLU A 91 3.59 12.04 15.56
C GLU A 91 4.46 11.94 14.30
N PHE A 92 4.70 10.72 13.82
CA PHE A 92 5.37 10.55 12.53
C PHE A 92 4.53 11.13 11.38
N GLY A 93 3.22 10.87 11.36
CA GLY A 93 2.32 11.40 10.33
C GLY A 93 2.33 12.94 10.28
N LYS A 94 2.27 13.61 11.43
CA LYS A 94 2.36 15.06 11.56
C LYS A 94 3.72 15.61 11.10
N LEU A 95 4.82 14.96 11.53
CA LEU A 95 6.18 15.33 11.13
C LEU A 95 6.33 15.27 9.62
N TYR A 96 5.91 14.15 9.01
CA TYR A 96 6.03 13.92 7.58
C TYR A 96 5.18 14.95 6.80
N CYS A 97 3.91 15.14 7.17
CA CYS A 97 3.05 16.17 6.59
C CYS A 97 3.70 17.58 6.68
N GLY A 98 4.32 17.91 7.80
CA GLY A 98 5.03 19.18 7.98
C GLY A 98 6.22 19.35 7.04
N ILE A 99 6.99 18.30 6.78
CA ILE A 99 8.12 18.31 5.84
C ILE A 99 7.60 18.51 4.41
N VAL A 100 6.54 17.78 4.02
CA VAL A 100 5.92 17.89 2.69
C VAL A 100 5.43 19.32 2.44
N LYS A 101 4.75 19.94 3.41
CA LYS A 101 4.32 21.35 3.33
C LYS A 101 5.48 22.32 3.18
N LYS A 102 6.57 22.12 3.91
CA LYS A 102 7.77 22.98 3.81
C LYS A 102 8.45 22.91 2.44
N GLN A 103 8.25 21.82 1.69
CA GLN A 103 8.72 21.65 0.32
C GLN A 103 7.74 22.22 -0.74
N GLY A 104 6.66 22.88 -0.30
CA GLY A 104 5.69 23.55 -1.19
C GLY A 104 4.59 22.63 -1.72
N MET A 105 4.56 21.35 -1.33
CA MET A 105 3.50 20.44 -1.72
C MET A 105 2.26 20.63 -0.85
N GLN A 106 1.08 20.45 -1.43
CA GLN A 106 -0.16 20.45 -0.68
C GLN A 106 -0.28 19.15 0.13
N ALA A 107 -0.57 19.30 1.42
CA ALA A 107 -0.70 18.16 2.32
C ALA A 107 -1.63 18.48 3.50
N ALA A 108 -2.31 17.46 4.02
CA ALA A 108 -3.14 17.58 5.21
C ALA A 108 -3.09 16.30 6.05
N THR A 109 -3.39 16.44 7.34
CA THR A 109 -3.57 15.28 8.23
C THR A 109 -5.05 14.95 8.34
N VAL A 110 -5.36 13.66 8.50
CA VAL A 110 -6.72 13.13 8.70
C VAL A 110 -6.75 12.41 10.05
N ALA A 111 -7.63 12.88 10.95
CA ALA A 111 -7.86 12.30 12.27
C ALA A 111 -9.36 12.08 12.54
N TYR A 112 -10.16 11.98 11.50
CA TYR A 112 -11.59 11.86 11.65
C TYR A 112 -11.95 10.43 12.08
N HIS A 113 -12.59 10.30 13.25
CA HIS A 113 -13.07 9.01 13.73
C HIS A 113 -14.11 8.43 12.77
N GLY A 114 -13.95 7.18 12.38
CA GLY A 114 -14.80 6.54 11.37
C GLY A 114 -14.40 6.85 9.93
N PHE A 115 -13.29 7.58 9.69
CA PHE A 115 -12.74 7.69 8.33
C PHE A 115 -12.20 6.33 7.90
N PRO A 116 -12.75 5.73 6.83
CA PRO A 116 -12.38 4.38 6.44
C PRO A 116 -10.93 4.33 5.94
N ILE A 117 -10.23 3.27 6.32
CA ILE A 117 -8.96 2.89 5.71
C ILE A 117 -9.29 2.11 4.43
N ASP A 118 -8.56 2.36 3.36
CA ASP A 118 -8.76 1.69 2.07
C ASP A 118 -8.46 0.19 2.12
N THR A 119 -9.10 -0.57 1.23
CA THR A 119 -8.98 -2.03 1.16
C THR A 119 -7.53 -2.48 1.09
N GLY A 120 -6.71 -1.86 0.26
CA GLY A 120 -5.32 -2.27 0.08
C GLY A 120 -4.48 -2.12 1.34
N THR A 121 -4.62 -1.00 2.04
CA THR A 121 -3.96 -0.78 3.34
C THR A 121 -4.45 -1.80 4.37
N VAL A 122 -5.76 -2.06 4.45
CA VAL A 122 -6.31 -3.05 5.40
C VAL A 122 -5.75 -4.43 5.13
N VAL A 123 -5.77 -4.88 3.88
CA VAL A 123 -5.22 -6.19 3.48
C VAL A 123 -3.73 -6.28 3.80
N ALA A 124 -2.95 -5.28 3.41
CA ALA A 124 -1.51 -5.27 3.67
C ALA A 124 -1.20 -5.34 5.16
N LEU A 125 -1.81 -4.49 5.98
CA LEU A 125 -1.56 -4.49 7.43
C LEU A 125 -2.04 -5.77 8.11
N LYS A 126 -3.19 -6.34 7.70
CA LYS A 126 -3.69 -7.61 8.25
C LYS A 126 -2.75 -8.79 7.95
N LEU A 127 -2.12 -8.80 6.79
CA LEU A 127 -1.24 -9.90 6.37
C LEU A 127 0.22 -9.71 6.77
N LEU A 128 0.72 -8.47 6.77
CA LEU A 128 2.11 -8.17 7.11
C LEU A 128 2.36 -7.92 8.59
N ASN A 129 1.34 -7.46 9.32
CA ASN A 129 1.43 -7.10 10.74
C ASN A 129 0.20 -7.64 11.51
N PRO A 130 -0.07 -8.96 11.45
CA PRO A 130 -1.31 -9.56 11.93
C PRO A 130 -1.56 -9.32 13.44
N ASN A 131 -0.49 -9.23 14.22
CA ASN A 131 -0.54 -8.96 15.66
C ASN A 131 -0.65 -7.47 15.99
N ASN A 132 -0.69 -6.60 14.98
CA ASN A 132 -0.70 -5.14 15.14
C ASN A 132 0.42 -4.62 16.06
N ALA A 133 1.57 -5.32 16.06
CA ALA A 133 2.68 -5.07 16.97
C ALA A 133 3.47 -3.80 16.62
N ILE A 134 3.61 -3.51 15.33
CA ILE A 134 4.34 -2.37 14.81
C ILE A 134 3.34 -1.28 14.43
N PRO A 135 3.46 -0.04 14.95
CA PRO A 135 2.60 1.06 14.53
C PRO A 135 2.84 1.39 13.04
N ALA A 136 1.79 1.82 12.36
CA ALA A 136 1.85 2.24 10.96
C ALA A 136 1.69 3.75 10.79
N SER A 137 2.16 4.27 9.68
CA SER A 137 1.79 5.58 9.15
C SER A 137 1.30 5.38 7.72
N VAL A 138 0.14 5.89 7.40
CA VAL A 138 -0.51 5.68 6.09
C VAL A 138 -0.58 7.00 5.35
N VAL A 139 -0.15 6.97 4.08
CA VAL A 139 -0.08 8.13 3.19
C VAL A 139 -0.88 7.86 1.93
N SER A 140 -1.73 8.82 1.54
CA SER A 140 -2.55 8.72 0.34
C SER A 140 -1.73 8.93 -0.93
N CYS A 141 -2.29 8.50 -2.06
CA CYS A 141 -1.84 8.81 -3.40
C CYS A 141 -2.65 10.00 -3.94
N ASN A 142 -1.98 11.11 -4.27
CA ASN A 142 -2.62 12.19 -5.00
C ASN A 142 -2.73 11.82 -6.49
N ILE A 143 -3.96 11.68 -7.01
CA ILE A 143 -4.19 11.22 -8.39
C ILE A 143 -3.75 12.24 -9.45
N TYR A 144 -3.54 13.50 -9.06
CA TYR A 144 -3.05 14.55 -9.94
C TYR A 144 -1.55 14.82 -9.78
N ALA A 145 -0.88 14.11 -8.85
CA ALA A 145 0.55 14.25 -8.69
C ALA A 145 1.29 13.68 -9.91
N GLU A 146 2.12 14.49 -10.51
CA GLU A 146 3.05 14.04 -11.54
C GLU A 146 4.19 13.21 -10.91
N ARG A 147 4.99 12.55 -11.77
CA ARG A 147 6.13 11.74 -11.36
C ARG A 147 7.08 12.51 -10.41
N GLU A 148 7.37 13.77 -10.73
CA GLU A 148 8.30 14.58 -9.94
C GLU A 148 7.75 14.88 -8.54
N GLU A 149 6.47 15.16 -8.41
CA GLU A 149 5.82 15.37 -7.11
C GLU A 149 5.81 14.07 -6.29
N THR A 150 5.51 12.93 -6.93
CA THR A 150 5.55 11.62 -6.28
C THR A 150 6.95 11.26 -5.78
N ARG A 151 8.00 11.58 -6.56
CA ARG A 151 9.40 11.42 -6.15
C ARG A 151 9.75 12.35 -4.98
N ALA A 152 9.34 13.61 -5.05
CA ALA A 152 9.55 14.58 -3.97
C ALA A 152 8.88 14.12 -2.66
N LEU A 153 7.66 13.55 -2.74
CA LEU A 153 7.00 12.91 -1.61
C LEU A 153 7.87 11.79 -1.02
N GLY A 154 8.42 10.92 -1.84
CA GLY A 154 9.31 9.84 -1.39
C GLY A 154 10.57 10.36 -0.69
N PHE A 155 11.22 11.39 -1.23
CA PHE A 155 12.38 12.03 -0.59
C PHE A 155 12.02 12.71 0.73
N ALA A 156 10.86 13.37 0.81
CA ALA A 156 10.33 13.92 2.04
C ALA A 156 10.06 12.84 3.10
N GLY A 157 9.56 11.66 2.67
CA GLY A 157 9.38 10.49 3.53
C GLY A 157 10.68 9.96 4.09
N ARG A 158 11.73 9.86 3.27
CA ARG A 158 13.06 9.51 3.72
C ARG A 158 13.57 10.50 4.77
N ALA A 159 13.47 11.81 4.51
CA ALA A 159 13.86 12.85 5.46
C ALA A 159 13.08 12.76 6.78
N ALA A 160 11.77 12.44 6.71
CA ALA A 160 10.93 12.23 7.89
C ALA A 160 11.40 11.02 8.72
N ILE A 161 11.74 9.90 8.07
CA ILE A 161 12.26 8.69 8.75
C ILE A 161 13.60 8.99 9.42
N GLU A 162 14.49 9.71 8.75
CA GLU A 162 15.79 10.10 9.30
C GLU A 162 15.62 11.02 10.53
N ALA A 163 14.76 12.03 10.43
CA ALA A 163 14.48 12.95 11.52
C ALA A 163 13.77 12.28 12.72
N TYR A 164 12.91 11.31 12.46
CA TYR A 164 12.15 10.60 13.49
C TYR A 164 12.98 9.53 14.23
N GLY A 165 14.02 9.01 13.58
CA GLY A 165 15.00 8.09 14.17
C GLY A 165 14.58 6.62 14.28
N LYS A 166 13.32 6.25 13.97
CA LYS A 166 12.84 4.86 14.05
C LYS A 166 13.31 4.01 12.87
N LYS A 167 13.55 2.72 13.16
CA LYS A 167 13.77 1.70 12.14
C LYS A 167 12.46 1.44 11.40
N THR A 168 12.43 1.75 10.10
CA THR A 168 11.20 1.78 9.32
C THR A 168 11.25 0.79 8.16
N ILE A 169 10.16 0.08 7.94
CA ILE A 169 9.88 -0.65 6.71
C ILE A 169 8.88 0.15 5.89
N VAL A 170 9.16 0.29 4.60
CA VAL A 170 8.26 0.96 3.65
C VAL A 170 7.45 -0.09 2.91
N VAL A 171 6.14 0.14 2.81
CA VAL A 171 5.20 -0.74 2.09
C VAL A 171 4.46 0.08 1.05
N CYS A 172 4.65 -0.24 -0.22
CA CYS A 172 3.93 0.36 -1.33
C CYS A 172 2.80 -0.59 -1.75
N VAL A 173 1.57 -0.22 -1.44
CA VAL A 173 0.38 -0.99 -1.82
C VAL A 173 -0.09 -0.51 -3.19
N THR A 174 0.08 -1.35 -4.21
CA THR A 174 -0.26 -1.01 -5.60
C THR A 174 -0.42 -2.28 -6.45
N ASN A 175 -0.91 -2.11 -7.68
CA ASN A 175 -0.95 -3.16 -8.68
C ASN A 175 -0.10 -2.74 -9.89
N PHE A 176 0.52 -3.68 -10.58
CA PHE A 176 1.32 -3.39 -11.78
C PHE A 176 0.45 -3.15 -13.01
N SER A 177 -0.58 -3.98 -13.20
CA SER A 177 -1.64 -3.75 -14.16
C SER A 177 -2.99 -3.77 -13.45
N ASN A 178 -3.91 -2.95 -13.89
CA ASN A 178 -5.22 -2.84 -13.28
C ASN A 178 -6.27 -2.63 -14.38
N ARG A 179 -6.45 -3.66 -15.21
CA ARG A 179 -7.50 -3.65 -16.21
C ARG A 179 -8.83 -3.90 -15.51
N TYR A 180 -9.76 -2.99 -15.75
CA TYR A 180 -11.12 -3.18 -15.26
C TYR A 180 -11.83 -4.26 -16.09
N GLU A 181 -12.24 -5.34 -15.45
CA GLU A 181 -13.03 -6.41 -16.04
C GLU A 181 -14.49 -6.22 -15.64
N VAL A 182 -15.38 -6.19 -16.63
CA VAL A 182 -16.83 -5.96 -16.41
C VAL A 182 -17.60 -7.25 -16.30
N ALA A 183 -17.03 -8.36 -16.82
CA ALA A 183 -17.65 -9.67 -16.76
C ALA A 183 -17.46 -10.30 -15.38
N GLU A 184 -18.50 -10.97 -14.90
CA GLU A 184 -18.36 -11.82 -13.71
C GLU A 184 -17.44 -13.00 -14.04
N ILE A 185 -16.39 -13.16 -13.24
CA ILE A 185 -15.39 -14.22 -13.41
C ILE A 185 -15.49 -15.17 -12.24
N ASP A 186 -15.58 -16.47 -12.54
CA ASP A 186 -15.44 -17.51 -11.51
C ASP A 186 -14.07 -17.33 -10.82
N PRO A 187 -14.04 -17.19 -9.49
CA PRO A 187 -12.79 -17.06 -8.74
C PRO A 187 -11.72 -18.11 -9.08
N ALA A 188 -12.14 -19.36 -9.34
CA ALA A 188 -11.22 -20.43 -9.74
C ALA A 188 -10.54 -20.18 -11.10
N GLN A 189 -11.11 -19.33 -11.94
CA GLN A 189 -10.61 -18.98 -13.26
C GLN A 189 -9.90 -17.61 -13.27
N ASP A 190 -9.85 -16.92 -12.14
CA ASP A 190 -9.18 -15.61 -12.07
C ASP A 190 -7.69 -15.73 -12.40
N ARG A 191 -7.30 -14.95 -13.40
CA ARG A 191 -5.93 -14.86 -13.92
C ARG A 191 -5.75 -13.56 -14.68
N ILE A 192 -4.51 -13.21 -14.99
CA ILE A 192 -4.24 -12.08 -15.88
C ILE A 192 -4.95 -12.33 -17.23
N SER A 193 -5.93 -11.48 -17.54
CA SER A 193 -6.84 -11.68 -18.66
C SER A 193 -6.20 -11.38 -20.02
N SER A 194 -5.14 -10.58 -20.06
CA SER A 194 -4.51 -10.05 -21.25
C SER A 194 -3.03 -10.45 -21.31
N HIS A 195 -2.60 -10.99 -22.45
CA HIS A 195 -1.18 -11.28 -22.72
C HIS A 195 -0.32 -10.01 -22.61
N LYS A 196 -0.84 -8.86 -23.06
CA LYS A 196 -0.15 -7.57 -22.96
C LYS A 196 0.08 -7.16 -21.51
N ASP A 197 -0.89 -7.39 -20.63
CA ASP A 197 -0.76 -7.07 -19.21
C ASP A 197 0.24 -8.03 -18.51
N ASP A 198 0.26 -9.30 -18.90
CA ASP A 198 1.26 -10.27 -18.39
C ASP A 198 2.68 -9.87 -18.81
N GLU A 199 2.89 -9.54 -20.11
CA GLU A 199 4.19 -9.06 -20.60
C GLU A 199 4.63 -7.79 -19.86
N TRP A 200 3.72 -6.83 -19.67
CA TRP A 200 3.99 -5.62 -18.92
C TRP A 200 4.40 -5.90 -17.47
N ASN A 201 3.67 -6.75 -16.77
CA ASN A 201 3.99 -7.11 -15.40
C ASN A 201 5.34 -7.81 -15.29
N ARG A 202 5.67 -8.72 -16.22
CA ARG A 202 6.97 -9.38 -16.28
C ARG A 202 8.10 -8.39 -16.53
N LYS A 203 7.88 -7.42 -17.42
CA LYS A 203 8.86 -6.37 -17.69
C LYS A 203 9.13 -5.50 -16.47
N LEU A 204 8.08 -5.12 -15.73
CA LEU A 204 8.23 -4.38 -14.49
C LEU A 204 9.03 -5.18 -13.45
N LEU A 205 8.72 -6.46 -13.27
CA LEU A 205 9.44 -7.34 -12.34
C LEU A 205 10.91 -7.50 -12.73
N GLU A 206 11.22 -7.64 -14.02
CA GLU A 206 12.58 -7.67 -14.53
C GLU A 206 13.34 -6.38 -14.16
N MET A 207 12.77 -5.21 -14.50
CA MET A 207 13.39 -3.91 -14.21
C MET A 207 13.63 -3.70 -12.71
N LEU A 208 12.66 -4.06 -11.86
CA LEU A 208 12.81 -4.00 -10.41
C LEU A 208 13.92 -4.95 -9.92
N GLY A 209 13.99 -6.16 -10.46
CA GLY A 209 15.04 -7.15 -10.15
C GLY A 209 16.45 -6.70 -10.54
N GLU A 210 16.56 -5.94 -11.61
CA GLU A 210 17.82 -5.36 -12.10
C GLU A 210 18.18 -4.03 -11.41
N GLY A 211 17.32 -3.50 -10.54
CA GLY A 211 17.52 -2.20 -9.87
C GLY A 211 17.35 -0.99 -10.81
N ARG A 212 16.71 -1.16 -11.95
CA ARG A 212 16.45 -0.12 -12.97
C ARG A 212 15.23 0.72 -12.61
N LEU A 213 15.29 1.38 -11.46
CA LEU A 213 14.15 2.14 -10.90
C LEU A 213 13.94 3.50 -11.57
N GLU A 214 14.97 4.01 -12.24
CA GLU A 214 14.94 5.33 -12.91
C GLU A 214 14.58 5.25 -14.40
N ASP A 215 14.55 4.04 -14.96
CA ASP A 215 14.21 3.86 -16.36
C ASP A 215 12.78 4.34 -16.63
N GLU A 216 12.61 5.04 -17.73
CA GLU A 216 11.27 5.39 -18.20
C GLU A 216 10.55 4.11 -18.64
N ILE A 217 9.72 3.62 -17.74
CA ILE A 217 8.72 2.62 -18.07
C ILE A 217 7.78 3.33 -19.04
N GLY A 218 7.90 3.01 -20.32
CA GLY A 218 7.25 3.72 -21.42
C GLY A 218 5.82 4.10 -21.10
N ARG A 219 5.42 5.31 -21.50
CA ARG A 219 4.08 5.84 -21.29
C ARG A 219 3.08 4.78 -21.70
N ALA A 220 2.25 4.36 -20.79
CA ALA A 220 1.11 3.53 -21.13
C ALA A 220 0.32 4.29 -22.20
N HIS A 221 0.34 3.80 -23.40
CA HIS A 221 -0.54 4.33 -24.43
C HIS A 221 -1.96 3.94 -24.02
N VAL A 222 -2.71 4.96 -23.67
CA VAL A 222 -4.16 4.89 -23.47
C VAL A 222 -4.83 4.50 -24.79
#